data_7ca84127f7756335eb8088c72e6dd263
#
_entry.id   7ca84127f7756335eb8088c72e6dd263
#
_cell.length_a   1.000
_cell.length_b   1.000
_cell.length_c   1.000
_cell.angle_alpha   90.00
_cell.angle_beta   90.00
_cell.angle_gamma   90.00
#
_symmetry.space_group_name_H-M   'P 1'
#
loop_
_entity.id
_entity.type
_entity.pdbx_description
1 polymer ?
#
loop_
_entity_poly.entity_id
_entity_poly.type
_entity_poly.pdbx_seq_one_letter_code
_entity_poly.pdbx_strand_id
1 'polypeptide(L)'
;LNSDCRYGGGSKPIQKDGEAFYFLATEGVGASFKKICPDGTVETVAQMKGSLDSFSIKKGKLAFIGFHELKLAELYTFSNQKFEAVTDFNGWVLRERTLSNLERLVVKADEKHPTLATDIDGWLIRPVPFDPDKTYPGILMIHGGPKTTYGENFIHEMQWLANEGYAVFFCNPRGSEGRGNAFADVRGKYGTIDFDDLMAFTDEVLERYSFLDPARIGVTGGSYGGFMTNWIIGHTDRFRAAVSQRSIANWVSKFCTTDIGYFFVPDQNSATPWSDVDKLWEHSPLKYADRVKTPTLFIHSEQDYRCWLPEGIQMFTALKYHGVDSRLCLFRGENHELSRSGKPKHRLRRLKEIKEWFDRYLK
;
A
#
# COMPACT_ATOMS: atom_id res chain seq x y z
N LEU A 1 7.64 0.74 -7.21
CA LEU A 1 7.34 0.85 -5.79
C LEU A 1 6.17 1.79 -5.54
N ASN A 2 5.49 1.63 -4.41
CA ASN A 2 4.33 2.44 -4.06
C ASN A 2 4.74 3.82 -3.53
N SER A 3 4.06 4.88 -3.97
CA SER A 3 4.17 6.25 -3.46
C SER A 3 2.90 7.02 -3.78
N ASP A 4 2.49 7.94 -2.89
CA ASP A 4 1.38 8.88 -3.10
C ASP A 4 1.82 10.20 -3.76
N CYS A 5 3.11 10.34 -4.05
CA CYS A 5 3.71 11.52 -4.68
C CYS A 5 4.08 11.29 -6.16
N ARG A 6 3.54 10.25 -6.79
CA ARG A 6 3.71 10.02 -8.23
C ARG A 6 2.89 11.01 -9.04
N TYR A 7 3.56 11.61 -10.00
CA TYR A 7 2.90 12.41 -11.03
C TYR A 7 2.76 11.54 -12.28
N GLY A 8 1.52 11.28 -12.68
CA GLY A 8 1.23 10.48 -13.87
C GLY A 8 1.84 11.10 -15.11
N GLY A 9 2.63 10.37 -15.82
CA GLY A 9 3.17 10.67 -17.15
C GLY A 9 3.27 9.36 -17.90
N GLY A 10 2.93 9.35 -19.18
CA GLY A 10 3.08 8.17 -20.03
C GLY A 10 4.55 7.82 -20.15
N SER A 11 5.05 6.86 -19.40
CA SER A 11 6.35 6.26 -19.66
C SER A 11 6.22 5.15 -20.70
N LYS A 12 7.17 5.03 -21.59
CA LYS A 12 7.29 3.85 -22.43
C LYS A 12 7.88 2.74 -21.58
N PRO A 13 7.13 1.67 -21.28
CA PRO A 13 7.60 0.63 -20.36
C PRO A 13 8.81 -0.14 -20.89
N ILE A 14 8.95 -0.21 -22.23
CA ILE A 14 10.06 -0.86 -22.91
C ILE A 14 10.59 0.09 -23.98
N GLN A 15 11.92 0.26 -24.03
CA GLN A 15 12.58 1.07 -25.06
C GLN A 15 13.69 0.27 -25.71
N LYS A 16 13.89 0.49 -27.02
CA LYS A 16 14.96 -0.11 -27.82
C LYS A 16 16.12 0.88 -27.96
N ASP A 17 17.36 0.40 -27.74
CA ASP A 17 18.57 1.12 -28.08
C ASP A 17 19.59 0.12 -28.68
N GLY A 18 20.03 0.37 -29.92
CA GLY A 18 20.75 -0.63 -30.70
C GLY A 18 19.88 -1.85 -30.96
N GLU A 19 20.37 -3.04 -30.67
CA GLU A 19 19.66 -4.32 -30.85
C GLU A 19 18.99 -4.80 -29.54
N ALA A 20 19.24 -4.16 -28.43
CA ALA A 20 18.71 -4.55 -27.13
C ALA A 20 17.43 -3.79 -26.75
N PHE A 21 16.63 -4.42 -25.90
CA PHE A 21 15.47 -3.81 -25.27
C PHE A 21 15.74 -3.56 -23.78
N TYR A 22 15.21 -2.47 -23.26
CA TYR A 22 15.41 -2.03 -21.87
C TYR A 22 14.08 -1.80 -21.18
N PHE A 23 14.01 -2.14 -19.88
CA PHE A 23 12.79 -1.97 -19.08
C PHE A 23 13.13 -1.80 -17.59
N LEU A 24 12.16 -1.30 -16.83
CA LEU A 24 12.23 -1.23 -15.37
C LEU A 24 11.51 -2.42 -14.75
N ALA A 25 12.05 -2.96 -13.67
CA ALA A 25 11.45 -4.02 -12.88
C ALA A 25 11.53 -3.68 -11.40
N THR A 26 10.52 -4.11 -10.62
CA THR A 26 10.61 -4.16 -9.16
C THR A 26 11.37 -5.43 -8.78
N GLU A 27 12.41 -5.30 -7.94
CA GLU A 27 13.23 -6.42 -7.50
C GLU A 27 13.55 -6.29 -6.00
N GLY A 28 13.08 -7.25 -5.22
CA GLY A 28 13.08 -7.11 -3.77
C GLY A 28 12.27 -5.89 -3.34
N VAL A 29 12.90 -4.99 -2.60
CA VAL A 29 12.31 -3.74 -2.09
C VAL A 29 12.85 -2.49 -2.82
N GLY A 30 13.39 -2.68 -4.02
CA GLY A 30 13.97 -1.64 -4.85
C GLY A 30 13.55 -1.74 -6.32
N ALA A 31 14.17 -0.94 -7.16
CA ALA A 31 13.96 -0.93 -8.60
C ALA A 31 15.22 -1.34 -9.34
N SER A 32 15.05 -2.16 -10.39
CA SER A 32 16.11 -2.59 -11.29
C SER A 32 15.86 -2.09 -12.70
N PHE A 33 16.89 -1.66 -13.37
CA PHE A 33 16.91 -1.39 -14.80
C PHE A 33 17.54 -2.57 -15.51
N LYS A 34 16.76 -3.18 -16.39
CA LYS A 34 17.10 -4.45 -17.07
C LYS A 34 17.30 -4.22 -18.56
N LYS A 35 18.12 -5.09 -19.17
CA LYS A 35 18.37 -5.18 -20.60
C LYS A 35 18.07 -6.58 -21.06
N ILE A 36 17.37 -6.72 -22.20
CA ILE A 36 17.19 -7.98 -22.92
C ILE A 36 18.08 -7.93 -24.16
N CYS A 37 19.00 -8.87 -24.27
CA CYS A 37 19.89 -9.04 -25.41
C CYS A 37 19.18 -9.80 -26.55
N PRO A 38 19.69 -9.75 -27.79
CA PRO A 38 19.09 -10.47 -28.94
C PRO A 38 19.00 -11.98 -28.77
N ASP A 39 19.87 -12.57 -27.97
CA ASP A 39 19.87 -14.00 -27.61
C ASP A 39 18.84 -14.37 -26.53
N GLY A 40 18.06 -13.39 -26.03
CA GLY A 40 17.09 -13.55 -24.97
C GLY A 40 17.66 -13.45 -23.54
N THR A 41 18.96 -13.23 -23.40
CA THR A 41 19.58 -13.04 -22.08
C THR A 41 19.10 -11.76 -21.43
N VAL A 42 18.74 -11.81 -20.15
CA VAL A 42 18.32 -10.66 -19.33
C VAL A 42 19.42 -10.27 -18.35
N GLU A 43 19.93 -9.06 -18.47
CA GLU A 43 20.99 -8.50 -17.65
C GLU A 43 20.44 -7.38 -16.75
N THR A 44 20.93 -7.29 -15.51
CA THR A 44 20.70 -6.12 -14.63
C THR A 44 21.78 -5.07 -14.93
N VAL A 45 21.36 -3.94 -15.48
CA VAL A 45 22.26 -2.82 -15.81
C VAL A 45 22.49 -1.93 -14.61
N ALA A 46 21.43 -1.66 -13.82
CA ALA A 46 21.46 -0.80 -12.65
C ALA A 46 20.42 -1.22 -11.62
N GLN A 47 20.69 -0.98 -10.34
CA GLN A 47 19.75 -1.15 -9.23
C GLN A 47 19.74 0.10 -8.37
N MET A 48 18.56 0.53 -7.91
CA MET A 48 18.37 1.65 -7.00
C MET A 48 17.62 1.20 -5.76
N LYS A 49 18.13 1.55 -4.58
CA LYS A 49 17.35 1.51 -3.35
C LYS A 49 16.36 2.68 -3.41
N GLY A 50 15.09 2.38 -3.66
CA GLY A 50 14.07 3.36 -3.96
C GLY A 50 13.31 3.02 -5.23
N SER A 51 12.67 3.97 -5.87
CA SER A 51 11.83 3.76 -7.06
C SER A 51 12.45 4.40 -8.30
N LEU A 52 12.45 3.67 -9.41
CA LEU A 52 12.65 4.21 -10.75
C LEU A 52 11.28 4.20 -11.45
N ASP A 53 10.75 5.38 -11.77
CA ASP A 53 9.39 5.54 -12.29
C ASP A 53 9.33 5.62 -13.80
N SER A 54 10.36 6.18 -14.41
CA SER A 54 10.53 6.21 -15.85
C SER A 54 12.00 6.32 -16.26
N PHE A 55 12.29 6.02 -17.51
CA PHE A 55 13.63 6.15 -18.07
C PHE A 55 13.58 6.60 -19.52
N SER A 56 14.70 7.10 -19.98
CA SER A 56 14.99 7.34 -21.39
C SER A 56 16.39 6.84 -21.72
N ILE A 57 16.53 6.16 -22.86
CA ILE A 57 17.81 5.66 -23.34
C ILE A 57 18.02 6.07 -24.80
N LYS A 58 19.23 6.54 -25.12
CA LYS A 58 19.63 6.85 -26.49
C LYS A 58 21.15 6.73 -26.64
N LYS A 59 21.60 5.86 -27.53
CA LYS A 59 23.05 5.62 -27.80
C LYS A 59 23.82 5.32 -26.51
N GLY A 60 23.25 4.47 -25.65
CA GLY A 60 23.81 4.08 -24.35
C GLY A 60 23.75 5.14 -23.24
N LYS A 61 23.28 6.36 -23.52
CA LYS A 61 23.09 7.39 -22.49
C LYS A 61 21.74 7.18 -21.81
N LEU A 62 21.74 7.19 -20.48
CA LEU A 62 20.59 6.89 -19.63
C LEU A 62 20.18 8.10 -18.78
N ALA A 63 18.88 8.33 -18.73
CA ALA A 63 18.27 9.26 -17.78
C ALA A 63 17.06 8.57 -17.11
N PHE A 64 16.86 8.83 -15.81
CA PHE A 64 15.81 8.24 -15.00
C PHE A 64 15.08 9.32 -14.21
N ILE A 65 13.79 9.09 -13.99
CA ILE A 65 13.03 9.79 -12.94
C ILE A 65 12.82 8.77 -11.82
N GLY A 66 13.17 9.14 -10.60
CA GLY A 66 13.09 8.21 -9.47
C GLY A 66 13.07 8.87 -8.11
N PHE A 67 12.76 8.07 -7.10
CA PHE A 67 12.79 8.41 -5.68
C PHE A 67 13.95 7.67 -5.01
N HIS A 68 14.74 8.38 -4.24
CA HIS A 68 15.91 7.81 -3.56
C HIS A 68 16.11 8.49 -2.19
N GLU A 69 16.39 7.72 -1.13
CA GLU A 69 16.72 8.25 0.21
C GLU A 69 15.69 9.25 0.76
N LEU A 70 14.42 8.93 0.72
CA LEU A 70 13.32 9.82 1.12
C LEU A 70 13.24 11.15 0.34
N LYS A 71 14.03 11.33 -0.72
CA LYS A 71 13.85 12.43 -1.65
C LYS A 71 12.65 12.20 -2.54
N LEU A 72 11.96 13.26 -2.87
CA LEU A 72 10.94 13.22 -3.91
C LEU A 72 11.57 13.01 -5.29
N ALA A 73 10.74 12.79 -6.31
CA ALA A 73 11.21 12.47 -7.65
C ALA A 73 12.17 13.54 -8.21
N GLU A 74 13.36 13.10 -8.61
CA GLU A 74 14.38 13.89 -9.29
C GLU A 74 14.81 13.20 -10.59
N LEU A 75 15.51 13.95 -11.44
CA LEU A 75 16.14 13.41 -12.63
C LEU A 75 17.55 12.90 -12.27
N TYR A 76 17.83 11.67 -12.67
CA TYR A 76 19.13 11.03 -12.48
C TYR A 76 19.72 10.63 -13.82
N THR A 77 21.05 10.68 -13.90
CA THR A 77 21.84 9.96 -14.92
C THR A 77 22.49 8.73 -14.28
N PHE A 78 22.91 7.78 -15.09
CA PHE A 78 23.63 6.60 -14.63
C PHE A 78 24.90 6.42 -15.45
N SER A 79 26.04 6.49 -14.77
CA SER A 79 27.36 6.28 -15.35
C SER A 79 28.30 5.71 -14.29
N ASN A 80 29.31 4.97 -14.72
CA ASN A 80 30.32 4.38 -13.80
C ASN A 80 29.68 3.64 -12.60
N GLN A 81 28.59 2.89 -12.84
CA GLN A 81 27.83 2.14 -11.82
C GLN A 81 27.21 3.01 -10.71
N LYS A 82 26.98 4.31 -10.97
CA LYS A 82 26.39 5.24 -10.01
C LYS A 82 25.26 6.05 -10.63
N PHE A 83 24.24 6.29 -9.80
CA PHE A 83 23.20 7.28 -10.10
C PHE A 83 23.67 8.65 -9.60
N GLU A 84 23.58 9.65 -10.47
CA GLU A 84 23.90 11.04 -10.15
C GLU A 84 22.66 11.91 -10.37
N ALA A 85 22.22 12.61 -9.31
CA ALA A 85 21.10 13.53 -9.41
C ALA A 85 21.49 14.72 -10.29
N VAL A 86 20.68 15.02 -11.30
CA VAL A 86 20.85 16.15 -12.21
C VAL A 86 20.02 17.35 -11.78
N THR A 87 19.00 17.12 -10.99
CA THR A 87 18.08 18.17 -10.50
C THR A 87 17.97 18.16 -8.98
N ASP A 88 17.52 19.27 -8.40
CA ASP A 88 17.17 19.44 -6.99
C ASP A 88 15.84 20.22 -6.88
N PHE A 89 14.82 19.80 -7.65
CA PHE A 89 13.51 20.48 -7.66
C PHE A 89 12.79 20.39 -6.31
N ASN A 90 13.02 19.30 -5.60
CA ASN A 90 12.32 18.97 -4.36
C ASN A 90 13.21 19.01 -3.10
N GLY A 91 14.48 19.39 -3.22
CA GLY A 91 15.41 19.43 -2.08
C GLY A 91 14.98 20.36 -0.95
N TRP A 92 14.12 21.33 -1.24
CA TRP A 92 13.50 22.20 -0.24
C TRP A 92 12.71 21.42 0.82
N VAL A 93 12.13 20.27 0.48
CA VAL A 93 11.40 19.42 1.43
C VAL A 93 12.29 18.99 2.58
N LEU A 94 13.48 18.50 2.26
CA LEU A 94 14.46 18.06 3.28
C LEU A 94 15.05 19.23 4.08
N ARG A 95 15.12 20.43 3.49
CA ARG A 95 15.63 21.62 4.17
C ARG A 95 14.59 22.25 5.11
N GLU A 96 13.31 22.15 4.78
CA GLU A 96 12.24 22.90 5.48
C GLU A 96 11.29 22.00 6.30
N ARG A 97 11.41 20.69 6.17
CA ARG A 97 10.52 19.72 6.85
C ARG A 97 11.35 18.67 7.58
N THR A 98 10.88 18.30 8.76
CA THR A 98 11.47 17.19 9.50
C THR A 98 10.81 15.89 9.04
N LEU A 99 11.60 15.00 8.45
CA LEU A 99 11.17 13.67 8.08
C LEU A 99 11.70 12.64 9.08
N SER A 100 10.92 11.59 9.30
CA SER A 100 11.36 10.43 10.06
C SER A 100 11.99 9.39 9.14
N ASN A 101 13.08 8.79 9.56
CA ASN A 101 13.74 7.72 8.82
C ASN A 101 12.89 6.45 8.81
N LEU A 102 13.07 5.65 7.77
CA LEU A 102 12.49 4.31 7.71
C LEU A 102 13.41 3.33 8.44
N GLU A 103 12.87 2.65 9.45
CA GLU A 103 13.54 1.55 10.13
C GLU A 103 13.07 0.25 9.52
N ARG A 104 13.93 -0.40 8.73
CA ARG A 104 13.61 -1.70 8.12
C ARG A 104 13.66 -2.81 9.17
N LEU A 105 12.68 -3.68 9.13
CA LEU A 105 12.65 -4.93 9.86
C LEU A 105 12.22 -6.07 8.94
N VAL A 106 12.68 -7.28 9.24
CA VAL A 106 12.31 -8.49 8.51
C VAL A 106 11.75 -9.47 9.52
N VAL A 107 10.50 -9.88 9.33
CA VAL A 107 9.90 -10.95 10.12
C VAL A 107 10.31 -12.28 9.50
N LYS A 108 10.93 -13.13 10.29
CA LYS A 108 11.44 -14.43 9.84
C LYS A 108 10.33 -15.45 9.80
N ALA A 109 10.38 -16.30 8.76
CA ALA A 109 9.58 -17.51 8.68
C ALA A 109 10.27 -18.60 9.51
N ASP A 110 9.93 -18.68 10.78
CA ASP A 110 10.52 -19.57 11.76
C ASP A 110 9.45 -20.15 12.72
N GLU A 111 9.89 -20.82 13.78
CA GLU A 111 9.00 -21.43 14.79
C GLU A 111 8.11 -20.40 15.52
N LYS A 112 8.56 -19.16 15.64
CA LYS A 112 7.77 -18.06 16.24
C LYS A 112 6.59 -17.65 15.35
N HIS A 113 6.75 -17.74 14.04
CA HIS A 113 5.76 -17.37 13.04
C HIS A 113 5.43 -18.55 12.11
N PRO A 114 4.78 -19.60 12.59
CA PRO A 114 4.58 -20.85 11.85
C PRO A 114 3.63 -20.72 10.65
N THR A 115 2.86 -19.64 10.57
CA THR A 115 1.99 -19.34 9.42
C THR A 115 2.74 -18.73 8.24
N LEU A 116 3.96 -18.23 8.46
CA LEU A 116 4.79 -17.66 7.41
C LEU A 116 5.48 -18.77 6.62
N ALA A 117 5.31 -18.76 5.29
CA ALA A 117 6.06 -19.63 4.38
C ALA A 117 7.39 -19.02 3.93
N THR A 118 7.61 -17.73 4.20
CA THR A 118 8.79 -16.96 3.78
C THR A 118 8.89 -15.68 4.61
N ASP A 119 10.09 -15.14 4.73
CA ASP A 119 10.35 -13.87 5.42
C ASP A 119 9.50 -12.72 4.85
N ILE A 120 9.07 -11.82 5.71
CA ILE A 120 8.27 -10.64 5.35
C ILE A 120 9.09 -9.37 5.57
N ASP A 121 9.28 -8.60 4.52
CA ASP A 121 9.93 -7.28 4.59
C ASP A 121 8.94 -6.22 5.07
N GLY A 122 9.36 -5.40 6.03
CA GLY A 122 8.55 -4.29 6.52
C GLY A 122 9.40 -3.15 7.08
N TRP A 123 8.71 -2.10 7.50
CA TRP A 123 9.32 -0.87 8.00
C TRP A 123 8.47 -0.24 9.11
N LEU A 124 9.14 0.57 9.90
CA LEU A 124 8.54 1.46 10.87
C LEU A 124 9.08 2.88 10.67
N ILE A 125 8.19 3.87 10.81
CA ILE A 125 8.48 5.30 10.86
C ILE A 125 8.11 5.79 12.26
N ARG A 126 9.07 6.36 13.01
CA ARG A 126 8.81 6.92 14.34
C ARG A 126 8.01 8.21 14.26
N PRO A 127 7.22 8.56 15.29
CA PRO A 127 6.59 9.87 15.38
C PRO A 127 7.64 11.00 15.44
N VAL A 128 7.24 12.20 15.02
CA VAL A 128 8.08 13.40 15.03
C VAL A 128 7.39 14.51 15.82
N PRO A 129 8.04 15.08 16.86
CA PRO A 129 9.30 14.65 17.46
C PRO A 129 9.15 13.31 18.20
N PHE A 130 10.24 12.53 18.27
CA PHE A 130 10.28 11.29 19.03
C PHE A 130 10.92 11.51 20.40
N ASP A 131 10.25 11.05 21.45
CA ASP A 131 10.70 11.05 22.82
C ASP A 131 10.74 9.59 23.32
N PRO A 132 11.89 9.01 23.66
CA PRO A 132 12.01 7.60 24.04
C PRO A 132 11.28 7.25 25.36
N ASP A 133 10.97 8.25 26.18
CA ASP A 133 10.30 8.07 27.47
C ASP A 133 8.76 8.08 27.36
N LYS A 134 8.23 8.26 26.14
CA LYS A 134 6.78 8.29 25.86
C LYS A 134 6.33 7.05 25.12
N THR A 135 5.05 6.73 25.31
CA THR A 135 4.35 5.75 24.47
C THR A 135 3.50 6.44 23.41
N TYR A 136 3.43 5.82 22.24
CA TYR A 136 2.77 6.38 21.05
C TYR A 136 1.71 5.45 20.48
N PRO A 137 0.64 6.00 19.89
CA PRO A 137 -0.26 5.22 19.07
C PRO A 137 0.44 4.79 17.78
N GLY A 138 0.06 3.60 17.27
CA GLY A 138 0.60 3.07 16.02
C GLY A 138 -0.47 2.92 14.94
N ILE A 139 -0.08 2.98 13.67
CA ILE A 139 -0.96 2.76 12.53
C ILE A 139 -0.32 1.74 11.59
N LEU A 140 -0.98 0.58 11.41
CA LEU A 140 -0.69 -0.36 10.33
C LEU A 140 -1.22 0.21 9.03
N MET A 141 -0.35 0.43 8.05
CA MET A 141 -0.72 0.91 6.72
C MET A 141 -0.52 -0.19 5.67
N ILE A 142 -1.59 -0.50 4.92
CA ILE A 142 -1.63 -1.60 3.96
C ILE A 142 -1.74 -1.03 2.54
N HIS A 143 -0.80 -1.43 1.65
CA HIS A 143 -0.83 -0.98 0.26
C HIS A 143 -1.98 -1.56 -0.56
N GLY A 144 -2.25 -0.97 -1.70
CA GLY A 144 -3.19 -1.50 -2.69
C GLY A 144 -2.54 -2.54 -3.61
N GLY A 145 -3.28 -3.04 -4.57
CA GLY A 145 -2.83 -4.00 -5.57
C GLY A 145 -3.66 -5.28 -5.57
N PRO A 146 -3.21 -6.41 -4.96
CA PRO A 146 -2.05 -6.61 -4.09
C PRO A 146 -0.68 -6.56 -4.76
N LYS A 147 -0.56 -6.80 -6.08
CA LYS A 147 0.70 -6.78 -6.85
C LYS A 147 1.27 -5.36 -6.97
N THR A 148 1.63 -4.79 -5.83
CA THR A 148 2.50 -3.63 -5.67
C THR A 148 3.46 -3.91 -4.53
N THR A 149 4.37 -3.00 -4.21
CA THR A 149 5.29 -3.18 -3.09
C THR A 149 5.65 -1.83 -2.47
N TYR A 150 5.83 -1.83 -1.16
CA TYR A 150 6.51 -0.77 -0.45
C TYR A 150 8.03 -0.93 -0.58
N GLY A 151 8.75 0.17 -0.44
CA GLY A 151 10.20 0.20 -0.42
C GLY A 151 10.70 1.42 0.34
N GLU A 152 11.99 1.67 0.27
CA GLU A 152 12.64 2.80 0.94
C GLU A 152 12.49 4.07 0.10
N ASN A 153 11.26 4.54 -0.06
CA ASN A 153 10.95 5.77 -0.80
C ASN A 153 9.95 6.64 -0.04
N PHE A 154 9.91 7.91 -0.40
CA PHE A 154 9.04 8.89 0.24
C PHE A 154 7.56 8.56 -0.03
N ILE A 155 6.77 8.52 1.05
CA ILE A 155 5.29 8.46 1.02
C ILE A 155 4.78 9.58 1.92
N HIS A 156 4.12 10.58 1.33
CA HIS A 156 3.67 11.78 2.03
C HIS A 156 2.74 11.46 3.20
N GLU A 157 1.74 10.62 3.00
CA GLU A 157 0.75 10.26 4.03
C GLU A 157 1.40 9.63 5.26
N MET A 158 2.42 8.77 5.08
CA MET A 158 3.15 8.15 6.18
C MET A 158 3.97 9.17 6.97
N GLN A 159 4.72 10.02 6.28
CA GLN A 159 5.52 11.08 6.89
C GLN A 159 4.63 12.11 7.61
N TRP A 160 3.47 12.41 7.02
CA TRP A 160 2.52 13.33 7.61
C TRP A 160 1.91 12.72 8.89
N LEU A 161 1.49 11.46 8.91
CA LEU A 161 1.01 10.77 10.11
C LEU A 161 2.07 10.72 11.20
N ALA A 162 3.33 10.50 10.83
CA ALA A 162 4.45 10.54 11.78
C ALA A 162 4.59 11.93 12.44
N ASN A 163 4.46 13.00 11.66
CA ASN A 163 4.48 14.38 12.18
C ASN A 163 3.22 14.73 12.99
N GLU A 164 2.15 13.98 12.83
CA GLU A 164 0.95 14.07 13.70
C GLU A 164 1.07 13.21 14.96
N GLY A 165 2.23 12.63 15.23
CA GLY A 165 2.53 11.91 16.49
C GLY A 165 2.18 10.43 16.48
N TYR A 166 2.00 9.81 15.31
CA TYR A 166 1.79 8.36 15.16
C TYR A 166 3.09 7.65 14.78
N ALA A 167 3.32 6.48 15.33
CA ALA A 167 4.23 5.56 14.68
C ALA A 167 3.50 4.87 13.50
N VAL A 168 4.11 4.84 12.34
CA VAL A 168 3.51 4.22 11.14
C VAL A 168 4.33 2.99 10.77
N PHE A 169 3.70 1.83 10.67
CA PHE A 169 4.37 0.60 10.29
C PHE A 169 3.64 -0.10 9.14
N PHE A 170 4.40 -0.75 8.27
CA PHE A 170 3.90 -1.33 7.04
C PHE A 170 4.83 -2.42 6.52
N CYS A 171 4.30 -3.37 5.78
CA CYS A 171 5.07 -4.48 5.22
C CYS A 171 4.58 -4.86 3.82
N ASN A 172 5.32 -5.78 3.20
CA ASN A 172 4.94 -6.43 1.95
C ASN A 172 4.50 -7.87 2.23
N PRO A 173 3.20 -8.11 2.47
CA PRO A 173 2.69 -9.47 2.65
C PRO A 173 2.78 -10.28 1.36
N ARG A 174 2.61 -11.60 1.42
CA ARG A 174 2.39 -12.42 0.23
C ARG A 174 1.26 -11.82 -0.62
N GLY A 175 1.44 -11.79 -1.94
CA GLY A 175 0.62 -11.04 -2.89
C GLY A 175 1.32 -9.79 -3.41
N SER A 176 2.32 -9.26 -2.71
CA SER A 176 3.15 -8.15 -3.16
C SER A 176 4.07 -8.57 -4.30
N GLU A 177 4.52 -7.62 -5.13
CA GLU A 177 5.52 -7.86 -6.18
C GLU A 177 6.96 -7.73 -5.67
N GLY A 178 7.93 -7.98 -6.57
CA GLY A 178 9.36 -7.80 -6.30
C GLY A 178 10.08 -9.08 -5.86
N ARG A 179 9.36 -10.14 -5.48
CA ARG A 179 9.93 -11.42 -5.03
C ARG A 179 9.50 -12.61 -5.90
N GLY A 180 9.17 -12.32 -7.16
CA GLY A 180 8.78 -13.31 -8.16
C GLY A 180 7.30 -13.72 -8.06
N ASN A 181 6.86 -14.51 -9.05
CA ASN A 181 5.44 -14.86 -9.21
C ASN A 181 4.90 -15.72 -8.07
N ALA A 182 5.68 -16.61 -7.50
CA ALA A 182 5.23 -17.46 -6.40
C ALA A 182 4.87 -16.67 -5.14
N PHE A 183 5.62 -15.61 -4.83
CA PHE A 183 5.32 -14.71 -3.72
C PHE A 183 4.11 -13.81 -4.03
N ALA A 184 3.97 -13.37 -5.27
CA ALA A 184 2.89 -12.48 -5.72
C ALA A 184 1.56 -13.20 -5.96
N ASP A 185 1.52 -14.54 -5.94
CA ASP A 185 0.33 -15.32 -6.24
C ASP A 185 -0.47 -15.66 -5.00
N VAL A 186 -1.50 -14.84 -4.74
CA VAL A 186 -2.52 -15.05 -3.70
C VAL A 186 -3.89 -15.38 -4.29
N ARG A 187 -3.94 -15.86 -5.55
CA ARG A 187 -5.20 -16.21 -6.21
C ARG A 187 -5.95 -17.30 -5.43
N GLY A 188 -7.23 -17.03 -5.15
CA GLY A 188 -8.09 -17.88 -4.35
C GLY A 188 -7.77 -17.92 -2.85
N LYS A 189 -6.89 -17.02 -2.35
CA LYS A 189 -6.39 -17.00 -0.96
C LYS A 189 -6.49 -15.61 -0.30
N TYR A 190 -7.24 -14.69 -0.88
CA TYR A 190 -7.43 -13.35 -0.30
C TYR A 190 -8.01 -13.44 1.11
N GLY A 191 -7.42 -12.72 2.05
CA GLY A 191 -7.83 -12.72 3.45
C GLY A 191 -7.39 -13.96 4.24
N THR A 192 -6.47 -14.76 3.71
CA THR A 192 -5.89 -15.91 4.41
C THR A 192 -4.41 -15.70 4.68
N ILE A 193 -3.53 -16.16 3.81
CA ILE A 193 -2.07 -16.07 4.01
C ILE A 193 -1.53 -14.64 4.06
N ASP A 194 -2.16 -13.72 3.34
CA ASP A 194 -1.86 -12.30 3.35
C ASP A 194 -2.30 -11.62 4.66
N PHE A 195 -3.42 -12.06 5.24
CA PHE A 195 -3.85 -11.65 6.58
C PHE A 195 -2.88 -12.16 7.66
N ASP A 196 -2.49 -13.44 7.59
CA ASP A 196 -1.53 -14.04 8.53
C ASP A 196 -0.20 -13.29 8.53
N ASP A 197 0.31 -12.92 7.35
CA ASP A 197 1.55 -12.14 7.21
C ASP A 197 1.45 -10.77 7.88
N LEU A 198 0.33 -10.07 7.72
CA LEU A 198 0.08 -8.77 8.35
C LEU A 198 -0.05 -8.88 9.87
N MET A 199 -0.66 -9.95 10.37
CA MET A 199 -0.78 -10.17 11.81
C MET A 199 0.57 -10.53 12.44
N ALA A 200 1.35 -11.42 11.82
CA ALA A 200 2.70 -11.77 12.27
C ALA A 200 3.63 -10.53 12.26
N PHE A 201 3.53 -9.70 11.22
CA PHE A 201 4.27 -8.44 11.15
C PHE A 201 3.88 -7.48 12.28
N THR A 202 2.58 -7.37 12.57
CA THR A 202 2.09 -6.52 13.66
C THR A 202 2.57 -7.02 15.02
N ASP A 203 2.60 -8.33 15.24
CA ASP A 203 3.11 -8.95 16.47
C ASP A 203 4.59 -8.61 16.67
N GLU A 204 5.42 -8.78 15.65
CA GLU A 204 6.85 -8.47 15.70
C GLU A 204 7.12 -6.99 15.96
N VAL A 205 6.33 -6.10 15.36
CA VAL A 205 6.44 -4.64 15.58
C VAL A 205 6.13 -4.30 17.04
N LEU A 206 5.03 -4.83 17.59
CA LEU A 206 4.62 -4.53 18.97
C LEU A 206 5.59 -5.12 20.00
N GLU A 207 6.20 -6.26 19.73
CA GLU A 207 7.21 -6.85 20.60
C GLU A 207 8.54 -6.08 20.55
N ARG A 208 8.97 -5.68 19.37
CA ARG A 208 10.27 -5.01 19.17
C ARG A 208 10.30 -3.57 19.67
N TYR A 209 9.18 -2.86 19.58
CA TYR A 209 9.12 -1.42 19.84
C TYR A 209 8.25 -1.11 21.07
N SER A 210 8.86 -1.14 22.25
CA SER A 210 8.21 -0.89 23.53
C SER A 210 7.57 0.50 23.69
N PHE A 211 7.92 1.45 22.82
CA PHE A 211 7.27 2.77 22.78
C PHE A 211 5.89 2.76 22.11
N LEU A 212 5.50 1.65 21.45
CA LEU A 212 4.14 1.48 20.92
C LEU A 212 3.18 1.04 22.02
N ASP A 213 2.02 1.66 22.09
CA ASP A 213 0.95 1.24 22.98
C ASP A 213 0.03 0.23 22.25
N PRO A 214 0.03 -1.05 22.62
CA PRO A 214 -0.80 -2.06 21.97
C PRO A 214 -2.31 -1.77 22.05
N ALA A 215 -2.76 -0.98 23.01
CA ALA A 215 -4.17 -0.59 23.14
C ALA A 215 -4.56 0.56 22.21
N ARG A 216 -3.61 1.21 21.53
CA ARG A 216 -3.82 2.37 20.67
C ARG A 216 -3.29 2.13 19.25
N ILE A 217 -3.66 0.99 18.65
CA ILE A 217 -3.25 0.63 17.29
C ILE A 217 -4.43 0.80 16.34
N GLY A 218 -4.19 1.53 15.25
CA GLY A 218 -5.12 1.71 14.14
C GLY A 218 -4.68 0.93 12.90
N VAL A 219 -5.61 0.73 11.95
CA VAL A 219 -5.35 0.11 10.65
C VAL A 219 -5.96 0.92 9.53
N THR A 220 -5.23 1.06 8.42
CA THR A 220 -5.73 1.73 7.21
C THR A 220 -5.13 1.16 5.95
N GLY A 221 -5.88 1.28 4.87
CA GLY A 221 -5.41 0.96 3.53
C GLY A 221 -6.41 1.35 2.47
N GLY A 222 -5.97 1.37 1.23
CA GLY A 222 -6.81 1.72 0.08
C GLY A 222 -6.84 0.62 -0.98
N SER A 223 -7.99 0.45 -1.67
CA SER A 223 -8.16 -0.59 -2.69
C SER A 223 -8.06 -1.99 -2.08
N TYR A 224 -7.11 -2.82 -2.51
CA TYR A 224 -6.79 -4.06 -1.80
C TYR A 224 -6.50 -3.83 -0.31
N GLY A 225 -5.75 -2.77 0.05
CA GLY A 225 -5.53 -2.41 1.44
C GLY A 225 -6.82 -2.03 2.17
N GLY A 226 -7.81 -1.47 1.47
CA GLY A 226 -9.16 -1.23 1.99
C GLY A 226 -9.97 -2.51 2.18
N PHE A 227 -9.88 -3.45 1.23
CA PHE A 227 -10.39 -4.81 1.38
C PHE A 227 -9.80 -5.46 2.64
N MET A 228 -8.49 -5.45 2.78
CA MET A 228 -7.80 -6.05 3.91
C MET A 228 -8.13 -5.34 5.23
N THR A 229 -8.31 -4.02 5.24
CA THR A 229 -8.80 -3.28 6.41
C THR A 229 -10.19 -3.77 6.83
N ASN A 230 -11.12 -3.93 5.88
CA ASN A 230 -12.45 -4.48 6.14
C ASN A 230 -12.39 -5.94 6.63
N TRP A 231 -11.47 -6.73 6.06
CA TRP A 231 -11.26 -8.12 6.47
C TRP A 231 -10.74 -8.22 7.91
N ILE A 232 -9.70 -7.47 8.22
CA ILE A 232 -9.07 -7.45 9.55
C ILE A 232 -10.09 -7.14 10.65
N ILE A 233 -10.90 -6.10 10.49
CA ILE A 233 -11.87 -5.71 11.53
C ILE A 233 -13.00 -6.72 11.75
N GLY A 234 -13.26 -7.60 10.77
CA GLY A 234 -14.21 -8.73 10.89
C GLY A 234 -13.58 -10.00 11.51
N HIS A 235 -12.24 -10.04 11.67
CA HIS A 235 -11.52 -11.23 12.13
C HIS A 235 -10.70 -11.04 13.41
N THR A 236 -10.49 -9.80 13.87
CA THR A 236 -9.79 -9.50 15.12
C THR A 236 -10.21 -8.17 15.72
N ASP A 237 -10.25 -8.09 17.05
CA ASP A 237 -10.59 -6.89 17.83
C ASP A 237 -9.33 -6.08 18.22
N ARG A 238 -8.14 -6.44 17.74
CA ARG A 238 -6.86 -5.83 18.17
C ARG A 238 -6.68 -4.36 17.77
N PHE A 239 -7.39 -3.91 16.71
CA PHE A 239 -7.28 -2.55 16.21
C PHE A 239 -8.37 -1.66 16.83
N ARG A 240 -7.94 -0.55 17.46
CA ARG A 240 -8.83 0.37 18.16
C ARG A 240 -9.62 1.29 17.23
N ALA A 241 -9.12 1.52 16.02
CA ALA A 241 -9.79 2.29 14.97
C ALA A 241 -9.36 1.80 13.57
N ALA A 242 -10.24 1.95 12.60
CA ALA A 242 -9.96 1.61 11.21
C ALA A 242 -10.35 2.75 10.26
N VAL A 243 -9.57 2.91 9.17
CA VAL A 243 -9.91 3.79 8.05
C VAL A 243 -9.84 2.99 6.75
N SER A 244 -10.99 2.61 6.24
CA SER A 244 -11.14 1.83 5.01
C SER A 244 -11.36 2.76 3.83
N GLN A 245 -10.46 2.73 2.83
CA GLN A 245 -10.47 3.67 1.74
C GLN A 245 -10.67 2.95 0.40
N ARG A 246 -11.61 3.45 -0.45
CA ARG A 246 -11.85 2.90 -1.80
C ARG A 246 -11.77 1.37 -1.79
N SER A 247 -12.51 0.78 -0.87
CA SER A 247 -12.39 -0.62 -0.46
C SER A 247 -13.27 -1.57 -1.28
N ILE A 248 -13.12 -2.85 -1.00
CA ILE A 248 -13.99 -3.93 -1.48
C ILE A 248 -14.68 -4.53 -0.25
N ALA A 249 -15.99 -4.76 -0.32
CA ALA A 249 -16.77 -5.41 0.71
C ALA A 249 -17.31 -6.78 0.28
N ASN A 250 -17.63 -6.93 -1.01
CA ASN A 250 -18.34 -8.09 -1.53
C ASN A 250 -17.85 -8.44 -2.95
N TRP A 251 -17.26 -9.61 -3.10
CA TRP A 251 -16.71 -10.06 -4.38
C TRP A 251 -17.76 -10.30 -5.47
N VAL A 252 -19.02 -10.62 -5.10
CA VAL A 252 -20.12 -10.74 -6.05
C VAL A 252 -20.47 -9.39 -6.65
N SER A 253 -20.67 -8.35 -5.82
CA SER A 253 -20.93 -7.00 -6.33
C SER A 253 -19.72 -6.42 -7.06
N LYS A 254 -18.50 -6.67 -6.58
CA LYS A 254 -17.25 -6.30 -7.26
C LYS A 254 -17.19 -6.85 -8.68
N PHE A 255 -17.56 -8.12 -8.87
CA PHE A 255 -17.65 -8.75 -10.20
C PHE A 255 -18.64 -8.02 -11.10
N CYS A 256 -19.84 -7.74 -10.59
CA CYS A 256 -20.98 -7.31 -11.41
C CYS A 256 -21.02 -5.80 -11.70
N THR A 257 -20.30 -4.97 -10.92
CA THR A 257 -20.51 -3.51 -10.93
C THR A 257 -19.27 -2.69 -11.26
N THR A 258 -18.10 -3.30 -11.44
CA THR A 258 -16.84 -2.55 -11.61
C THR A 258 -16.22 -2.71 -13.00
N ASP A 259 -15.36 -1.77 -13.39
CA ASP A 259 -14.68 -1.74 -14.69
C ASP A 259 -13.76 -2.94 -14.94
N ILE A 260 -13.28 -3.62 -13.87
CA ILE A 260 -12.39 -4.78 -13.95
C ILE A 260 -13.02 -6.07 -13.43
N GLY A 261 -14.24 -6.02 -12.87
CA GLY A 261 -14.81 -7.13 -12.11
C GLY A 261 -14.86 -8.44 -12.89
N TYR A 262 -15.29 -8.39 -14.14
CA TYR A 262 -15.52 -9.56 -15.00
C TYR A 262 -14.26 -10.39 -15.29
N PHE A 263 -13.06 -9.80 -15.25
CA PHE A 263 -11.80 -10.54 -15.44
C PHE A 263 -10.97 -10.63 -14.14
N PHE A 264 -11.02 -9.58 -13.30
CA PHE A 264 -10.22 -9.52 -12.07
C PHE A 264 -10.70 -10.52 -11.03
N VAL A 265 -12.02 -10.61 -10.80
CA VAL A 265 -12.57 -11.49 -9.77
C VAL A 265 -12.33 -12.97 -10.10
N PRO A 266 -12.62 -13.46 -11.33
CA PRO A 266 -12.29 -14.84 -11.69
C PRO A 266 -10.81 -15.18 -11.58
N ASP A 267 -9.93 -14.27 -12.01
CA ASP A 267 -8.48 -14.49 -11.89
C ASP A 267 -8.02 -14.51 -10.44
N GLN A 268 -8.46 -13.53 -9.63
CA GLN A 268 -7.94 -13.34 -8.28
C GLN A 268 -8.60 -14.26 -7.23
N ASN A 269 -9.88 -14.58 -7.39
CA ASN A 269 -10.61 -15.45 -6.44
C ASN A 269 -10.79 -16.88 -6.97
N SER A 270 -10.42 -17.16 -8.22
CA SER A 270 -10.64 -18.46 -8.87
C SER A 270 -12.11 -18.89 -8.82
N ALA A 271 -13.03 -17.95 -8.92
CA ALA A 271 -14.49 -18.14 -8.84
C ALA A 271 -15.25 -17.01 -9.55
N THR A 272 -16.46 -17.31 -9.99
CA THR A 272 -17.44 -16.34 -10.49
C THR A 272 -18.74 -16.47 -9.70
N PRO A 273 -19.69 -15.50 -9.78
CA PRO A 273 -21.00 -15.63 -9.13
C PRO A 273 -21.79 -16.88 -9.52
N TRP A 274 -21.45 -17.50 -10.64
CA TRP A 274 -22.15 -18.70 -11.15
C TRP A 274 -21.36 -19.99 -10.98
N SER A 275 -20.03 -19.94 -10.89
CA SER A 275 -19.22 -21.14 -10.70
C SER A 275 -19.08 -21.52 -9.22
N ASP A 276 -18.96 -20.53 -8.32
CA ASP A 276 -18.77 -20.74 -6.88
C ASP A 276 -19.06 -19.43 -6.10
N VAL A 277 -20.33 -19.14 -5.90
CA VAL A 277 -20.77 -17.97 -5.16
C VAL A 277 -20.39 -18.04 -3.68
N ASP A 278 -20.41 -19.25 -3.12
CA ASP A 278 -20.08 -19.47 -1.70
C ASP A 278 -18.65 -19.10 -1.42
N LYS A 279 -17.70 -19.48 -2.29
CA LYS A 279 -16.30 -19.06 -2.19
C LYS A 279 -16.15 -17.54 -2.25
N LEU A 280 -16.86 -16.87 -3.17
CA LEU A 280 -16.84 -15.41 -3.24
C LEU A 280 -17.38 -14.77 -1.95
N TRP A 281 -18.45 -15.35 -1.38
CA TRP A 281 -19.01 -14.86 -0.13
C TRP A 281 -18.10 -15.12 1.07
N GLU A 282 -17.45 -16.30 1.16
CA GLU A 282 -16.46 -16.65 2.19
C GLU A 282 -15.28 -15.68 2.23
N HIS A 283 -14.84 -15.19 1.07
CA HIS A 283 -13.76 -14.23 0.95
C HIS A 283 -14.23 -12.76 0.97
N SER A 284 -15.53 -12.50 1.16
CA SER A 284 -16.08 -11.15 1.23
C SER A 284 -16.10 -10.62 2.67
N PRO A 285 -15.44 -9.48 2.96
CA PRO A 285 -15.48 -8.86 4.29
C PRO A 285 -16.90 -8.63 4.82
N LEU A 286 -17.83 -8.35 3.95
CA LEU A 286 -19.24 -8.09 4.30
C LEU A 286 -19.87 -9.26 5.03
N LYS A 287 -19.48 -10.51 4.75
CA LYS A 287 -19.93 -11.70 5.45
C LYS A 287 -19.69 -11.64 6.96
N TYR A 288 -18.64 -10.98 7.39
CA TYR A 288 -18.17 -10.93 8.77
C TYR A 288 -18.46 -9.59 9.46
N ALA A 289 -19.28 -8.75 8.83
CA ALA A 289 -19.61 -7.43 9.36
C ALA A 289 -20.35 -7.47 10.71
N ASP A 290 -21.05 -8.55 11.01
CA ASP A 290 -21.73 -8.82 12.28
C ASP A 290 -20.78 -9.02 13.47
N ARG A 291 -19.50 -9.30 13.20
CA ARG A 291 -18.45 -9.51 14.22
C ARG A 291 -17.65 -8.25 14.53
N VAL A 292 -17.78 -7.21 13.70
CA VAL A 292 -16.99 -5.99 13.80
C VAL A 292 -17.34 -5.20 15.05
N LYS A 293 -16.32 -4.84 15.84
CA LYS A 293 -16.42 -3.91 16.97
C LYS A 293 -15.62 -2.63 16.76
N THR A 294 -14.66 -2.66 15.85
CA THR A 294 -13.73 -1.56 15.59
C THR A 294 -14.43 -0.37 14.95
N PRO A 295 -14.43 0.83 15.57
CA PRO A 295 -14.92 2.04 14.94
C PRO A 295 -14.26 2.30 13.59
N THR A 296 -15.06 2.52 12.53
CA THR A 296 -14.54 2.53 11.16
C THR A 296 -15.00 3.73 10.35
N LEU A 297 -14.01 4.49 9.82
CA LEU A 297 -14.22 5.51 8.80
C LEU A 297 -14.10 4.91 7.41
N PHE A 298 -15.12 5.11 6.58
CA PHE A 298 -15.08 4.78 5.15
C PHE A 298 -14.82 6.04 4.34
N ILE A 299 -13.80 6.01 3.49
CA ILE A 299 -13.49 7.06 2.51
C ILE A 299 -13.67 6.52 1.11
N HIS A 300 -14.58 7.11 0.35
CA HIS A 300 -14.87 6.67 -1.01
C HIS A 300 -15.08 7.84 -1.96
N SER A 301 -14.86 7.59 -3.25
CA SER A 301 -15.07 8.56 -4.32
C SER A 301 -16.29 8.20 -5.14
N GLU A 302 -17.06 9.20 -5.53
CA GLU A 302 -18.32 9.04 -6.29
C GLU A 302 -18.11 8.37 -7.65
N GLN A 303 -16.97 8.65 -8.32
CA GLN A 303 -16.63 8.13 -9.64
C GLN A 303 -15.54 7.05 -9.58
N ASP A 304 -15.46 6.34 -8.49
CA ASP A 304 -14.56 5.20 -8.36
C ASP A 304 -15.19 3.96 -9.01
N TYR A 305 -14.93 3.77 -10.28
CA TYR A 305 -15.41 2.59 -11.01
C TYR A 305 -14.54 1.36 -10.82
N ARG A 306 -13.34 1.50 -10.22
CA ARG A 306 -12.41 0.41 -9.92
C ARG A 306 -12.82 -0.40 -8.67
N CYS A 307 -13.15 0.31 -7.59
CA CYS A 307 -13.83 -0.22 -6.42
C CYS A 307 -15.10 0.62 -6.25
N TRP A 308 -16.17 0.19 -6.89
CA TRP A 308 -17.39 0.98 -7.03
C TRP A 308 -17.93 1.46 -5.67
N LEU A 309 -18.45 2.66 -5.63
CA LEU A 309 -18.97 3.28 -4.40
C LEU A 309 -19.86 2.35 -3.53
N PRO A 310 -20.77 1.53 -4.10
CA PRO A 310 -21.54 0.55 -3.33
C PRO A 310 -20.71 -0.37 -2.45
N GLU A 311 -19.45 -0.66 -2.77
CA GLU A 311 -18.57 -1.48 -1.91
C GLU A 311 -18.37 -0.82 -0.55
N GLY A 312 -18.09 0.49 -0.52
CA GLY A 312 -18.00 1.24 0.74
C GLY A 312 -19.34 1.39 1.44
N ILE A 313 -20.43 1.60 0.69
CA ILE A 313 -21.80 1.74 1.23
C ILE A 313 -22.26 0.45 1.90
N GLN A 314 -22.05 -0.73 1.28
CA GLN A 314 -22.45 -2.02 1.84
C GLN A 314 -21.84 -2.23 3.23
N MET A 315 -20.51 -2.07 3.34
CA MET A 315 -19.84 -2.27 4.62
C MET A 315 -20.24 -1.22 5.67
N PHE A 316 -20.32 0.06 5.28
CA PHE A 316 -20.81 1.13 6.15
C PHE A 316 -22.22 0.85 6.67
N THR A 317 -23.16 0.44 5.80
CA THR A 317 -24.54 0.12 6.17
C THR A 317 -24.60 -1.07 7.13
N ALA A 318 -23.81 -2.12 6.87
CA ALA A 318 -23.74 -3.29 7.74
C ALA A 318 -23.23 -2.91 9.15
N LEU A 319 -22.16 -2.13 9.24
CA LEU A 319 -21.64 -1.69 10.52
C LEU A 319 -22.63 -0.80 11.29
N LYS A 320 -23.32 0.10 10.59
CA LYS A 320 -24.40 0.91 11.20
C LYS A 320 -25.55 0.04 11.71
N TYR A 321 -25.95 -0.98 10.95
CA TYR A 321 -26.99 -1.92 11.34
C TYR A 321 -26.61 -2.68 12.62
N HIS A 322 -25.36 -3.08 12.75
CA HIS A 322 -24.84 -3.77 13.93
C HIS A 322 -24.41 -2.84 15.08
N GLY A 323 -24.70 -1.53 14.99
CA GLY A 323 -24.45 -0.57 16.07
C GLY A 323 -23.00 -0.14 16.21
N VAL A 324 -22.12 -0.46 15.26
CA VAL A 324 -20.73 -0.05 15.28
C VAL A 324 -20.60 1.44 14.93
N ASP A 325 -19.82 2.20 15.71
CA ASP A 325 -19.54 3.61 15.36
C ASP A 325 -18.81 3.67 14.02
N SER A 326 -19.48 4.23 13.03
CA SER A 326 -18.96 4.31 11.68
C SER A 326 -19.42 5.57 10.98
N ARG A 327 -18.57 6.05 10.06
CA ARG A 327 -18.81 7.25 9.24
C ARG A 327 -18.42 6.97 7.80
N LEU A 328 -19.19 7.50 6.86
CA LEU A 328 -18.86 7.50 5.43
C LEU A 328 -18.53 8.93 5.00
N CYS A 329 -17.33 9.14 4.48
CA CYS A 329 -16.89 10.38 3.84
C CYS A 329 -16.82 10.18 2.32
N LEU A 330 -17.75 10.82 1.59
CA LEU A 330 -17.87 10.71 0.14
C LEU A 330 -17.27 11.93 -0.56
N PHE A 331 -16.38 11.68 -1.54
CA PHE A 331 -15.77 12.72 -2.37
C PHE A 331 -16.41 12.77 -3.75
N ARG A 332 -17.18 13.84 -4.00
CA ARG A 332 -17.89 14.05 -5.26
C ARG A 332 -16.95 14.44 -6.39
N GLY A 333 -17.16 13.81 -7.55
CA GLY A 333 -16.37 14.06 -8.77
C GLY A 333 -14.91 13.64 -8.65
N GLU A 334 -14.59 12.72 -7.74
CA GLU A 334 -13.32 12.05 -7.60
C GLU A 334 -13.42 10.57 -7.99
N ASN A 335 -12.29 10.00 -8.38
CA ASN A 335 -12.19 8.60 -8.79
C ASN A 335 -11.29 7.78 -7.85
N HIS A 336 -10.85 6.60 -8.30
CA HIS A 336 -9.98 5.70 -7.53
C HIS A 336 -8.64 6.33 -7.12
N GLU A 337 -8.19 7.34 -7.86
CA GLU A 337 -6.89 8.01 -7.67
C GLU A 337 -6.94 9.22 -6.71
N LEU A 338 -8.03 9.44 -5.95
CA LEU A 338 -8.21 10.58 -5.05
C LEU A 338 -6.96 10.92 -4.24
N SER A 339 -6.30 9.93 -3.62
CA SER A 339 -5.13 10.15 -2.77
C SER A 339 -3.89 10.61 -3.55
N ARG A 340 -3.81 10.32 -4.84
CA ARG A 340 -2.65 10.58 -5.71
C ARG A 340 -2.84 11.79 -6.62
N SER A 341 -3.95 11.82 -7.35
CA SER A 341 -4.22 12.83 -8.38
C SER A 341 -5.56 13.58 -8.20
N GLY A 342 -6.26 13.34 -7.10
CA GLY A 342 -7.49 14.08 -6.79
C GLY A 342 -7.26 15.58 -6.60
N LYS A 343 -8.34 16.34 -6.67
CA LYS A 343 -8.32 17.81 -6.48
C LYS A 343 -7.60 18.16 -5.17
N PRO A 344 -6.71 19.16 -5.15
CA PRO A 344 -5.91 19.48 -3.96
C PRO A 344 -6.73 19.65 -2.68
N LYS A 345 -7.88 20.35 -2.74
CA LYS A 345 -8.78 20.52 -1.59
C LYS A 345 -9.33 19.19 -1.07
N HIS A 346 -9.63 18.25 -1.97
CA HIS A 346 -10.14 16.92 -1.59
C HIS A 346 -9.04 16.05 -0.97
N ARG A 347 -7.81 16.13 -1.48
CA ARG A 347 -6.66 15.45 -0.89
C ARG A 347 -6.40 15.94 0.53
N LEU A 348 -6.40 17.26 0.75
CA LEU A 348 -6.27 17.85 2.10
C LEU A 348 -7.44 17.44 3.01
N ARG A 349 -8.68 17.49 2.52
CA ARG A 349 -9.84 17.07 3.29
C ARG A 349 -9.76 15.59 3.68
N ARG A 350 -9.33 14.72 2.76
CA ARG A 350 -9.14 13.29 3.03
C ARG A 350 -8.16 13.07 4.18
N LEU A 351 -6.99 13.71 4.17
CA LEU A 351 -6.01 13.63 5.25
C LEU A 351 -6.60 14.10 6.58
N LYS A 352 -7.30 15.21 6.58
CA LYS A 352 -7.99 15.73 7.77
C LYS A 352 -8.99 14.72 8.35
N GLU A 353 -9.84 14.09 7.51
CA GLU A 353 -10.80 13.06 7.94
C GLU A 353 -10.09 11.86 8.59
N ILE A 354 -8.98 11.39 8.01
CA ILE A 354 -8.16 10.30 8.57
C ILE A 354 -7.62 10.66 9.94
N LYS A 355 -7.00 11.87 10.04
CA LYS A 355 -6.44 12.35 11.30
C LYS A 355 -7.49 12.48 12.40
N GLU A 356 -8.60 13.18 12.13
CA GLU A 356 -9.68 13.40 13.09
C GLU A 356 -10.28 12.08 13.59
N TRP A 357 -10.36 11.06 12.72
CA TRP A 357 -10.83 9.74 13.10
C TRP A 357 -9.84 9.03 14.02
N PHE A 358 -8.56 8.99 13.65
CA PHE A 358 -7.54 8.37 14.50
C PHE A 358 -7.31 9.13 15.80
N ASP A 359 -7.30 10.47 15.79
CA ASP A 359 -7.19 11.26 17.03
C ASP A 359 -8.30 10.94 18.02
N ARG A 360 -9.51 10.72 17.55
CA ARG A 360 -10.69 10.42 18.39
C ARG A 360 -10.58 9.10 19.14
N TYR A 361 -9.92 8.10 18.58
CA TYR A 361 -9.89 6.73 19.14
C TYR A 361 -8.52 6.28 19.62
N LEU A 362 -7.44 6.92 19.18
CA LEU A 362 -6.07 6.52 19.47
C LEU A 362 -5.35 7.51 20.40
N LYS A 363 -5.82 8.75 20.52
CA LYS A 363 -5.30 9.77 21.45
C LYS A 363 -6.28 10.02 22.57
#